data_6e8469bcd0a329249e215cbc5dcab643
#
_entry.id   6e8469bcd0a329249e215cbc5dcab643
#
_cell.length_a   1.000
_cell.length_b   1.000
_cell.length_c   1.000
_cell.angle_alpha   90.00
_cell.angle_beta   90.00
_cell.angle_gamma   90.00
#
_symmetry.space_group_name_H-M   'P 1'
#
loop_
_entity.id
_entity.type
_entity.pdbx_description
1 polymer ?
#
loop_
_entity_poly.entity_id
_entity_poly.type
_entity_poly.pdbx_seq_one_letter_code
_entity_poly.pdbx_strand_id
1 'polypeptide(L)'
;MKPTLFVLAAGMGSRYGGLKQLDGLGPNGETIMDYSIFDAIRGGFGKLVFVIRKDFEQDFREKILSKYEGHLPVELVFQAIDDLPEGFTAPEDRKKPWGTNHAVLMGKNAIKEPFAVINADDFYGRDAFEVMGKWLNELPEGSKDRYSMVGFRVCNTLSENGSVARGVCEKNDANMLTGVVERTEIMRVDGKICYKDENGAWIEVEENAPVSMNFWGFTPDYFNYSEELFISFLKENASNPKSEFFIPLVIDNLINNGKATCEVLDTTSKWFGVTYADDRQATVDKILSLIEAGEYPNKLF
;
A
#
# COMPACT_ATOMS: atom_id res chain seq x y z
N MET A 1 12.19 -17.65 7.71
CA MET A 1 12.51 -16.29 8.24
C MET A 1 11.19 -15.54 8.28
N LYS A 2 10.89 -14.76 9.34
CA LYS A 2 9.62 -14.00 9.38
C LYS A 2 9.61 -12.91 8.30
N PRO A 3 8.43 -12.61 7.69
CA PRO A 3 8.33 -11.60 6.63
C PRO A 3 8.57 -10.18 7.15
N THR A 4 8.97 -9.29 6.23
CA THR A 4 9.10 -7.85 6.48
C THR A 4 7.84 -7.10 6.08
N LEU A 5 7.40 -6.15 6.90
CA LEU A 5 6.46 -5.11 6.48
C LEU A 5 7.25 -3.91 5.94
N PHE A 6 7.00 -3.55 4.69
CA PHE A 6 7.60 -2.40 4.02
C PHE A 6 6.57 -1.28 3.86
N VAL A 7 6.77 -0.18 4.55
CA VAL A 7 5.81 0.92 4.66
C VAL A 7 6.23 2.07 3.75
N LEU A 8 5.39 2.43 2.80
CA LEU A 8 5.61 3.55 1.87
C LEU A 8 5.21 4.86 2.54
N ALA A 9 6.19 5.58 3.08
CA ALA A 9 6.00 6.83 3.81
C ALA A 9 6.69 8.06 3.16
N ALA A 10 7.22 7.92 1.94
CA ALA A 10 7.87 9.00 1.19
C ALA A 10 6.87 9.96 0.50
N GLY A 11 5.57 9.64 0.50
CA GLY A 11 4.53 10.43 -0.11
C GLY A 11 4.46 11.84 0.49
N MET A 12 4.47 12.84 -0.37
CA MET A 12 4.32 14.23 0.06
C MET A 12 2.89 14.47 0.52
N GLY A 13 2.68 14.65 1.80
CA GLY A 13 1.44 15.19 2.37
C GLY A 13 1.21 16.65 1.94
N SER A 14 1.28 16.92 0.64
CA SER A 14 1.26 18.25 0.04
C SER A 14 -0.03 19.04 0.32
N ARG A 15 -1.09 18.35 0.74
CA ARG A 15 -2.40 18.96 1.04
C ARG A 15 -2.52 19.45 2.49
N TYR A 16 -1.60 19.03 3.40
CA TYR A 16 -1.67 19.30 4.83
C TYR A 16 -0.51 20.14 5.37
N GLY A 17 0.43 20.59 4.52
CA GLY A 17 1.58 21.42 4.95
C GLY A 17 2.57 20.74 5.91
N GLY A 18 2.49 19.39 6.05
CA GLY A 18 3.34 18.60 6.94
C GLY A 18 3.25 17.09 6.65
N LEU A 19 3.93 16.29 7.47
CA LEU A 19 3.85 14.84 7.43
C LEU A 19 2.46 14.38 7.93
N LYS A 20 1.52 14.13 7.04
CA LYS A 20 0.18 13.60 7.33
C LYS A 20 0.25 12.31 8.18
N GLN A 21 1.33 11.55 8.02
CA GLN A 21 1.60 10.32 8.77
C GLN A 21 1.82 10.54 10.28
N LEU A 22 2.02 11.80 10.70
CA LEU A 22 2.21 12.17 12.11
C LEU A 22 0.91 12.65 12.79
N ASP A 23 -0.22 12.73 12.07
CA ASP A 23 -1.50 13.13 12.67
C ASP A 23 -2.00 12.03 13.61
N GLY A 24 -2.08 12.36 14.90
CA GLY A 24 -2.62 11.49 15.93
C GLY A 24 -4.14 11.39 15.81
N LEU A 25 -4.62 10.18 15.56
CA LEU A 25 -6.05 9.86 15.38
C LEU A 25 -6.57 8.97 16.51
N GLY A 26 -5.69 8.23 17.18
CA GLY A 26 -6.02 7.43 18.36
C GLY A 26 -6.02 8.24 19.66
N PRO A 27 -6.58 7.67 20.76
CA PRO A 27 -6.78 8.35 22.02
C PRO A 27 -5.48 8.81 22.72
N ASN A 28 -4.34 8.18 22.44
CA ASN A 28 -3.03 8.58 22.98
C ASN A 28 -2.11 9.17 21.91
N GLY A 29 -2.68 9.64 20.80
CA GLY A 29 -1.94 10.23 19.68
C GLY A 29 -1.38 9.19 18.70
N GLU A 30 -1.92 7.97 18.71
CA GLU A 30 -1.59 6.97 17.72
C GLU A 30 -1.99 7.43 16.32
N THR A 31 -1.10 7.22 15.36
CA THR A 31 -1.33 7.50 13.94
C THR A 31 -2.01 6.29 13.27
N ILE A 32 -2.57 6.46 12.07
CA ILE A 32 -3.08 5.35 11.25
C ILE A 32 -2.01 4.25 11.08
N MET A 33 -0.78 4.65 10.85
CA MET A 33 0.35 3.75 10.68
C MET A 33 0.62 2.91 11.94
N ASP A 34 0.44 3.47 13.13
CA ASP A 34 0.64 2.73 14.40
C ASP A 34 -0.31 1.52 14.48
N TYR A 35 -1.56 1.65 14.02
CA TYR A 35 -2.51 0.54 13.94
C TYR A 35 -2.07 -0.52 12.92
N SER A 36 -1.60 -0.10 11.76
CA SER A 36 -1.07 -1.03 10.74
C SER A 36 0.14 -1.81 11.25
N ILE A 37 1.04 -1.17 11.99
CA ILE A 37 2.22 -1.83 12.57
C ILE A 37 1.81 -2.79 13.69
N PHE A 38 0.86 -2.38 14.54
CA PHE A 38 0.32 -3.24 15.58
C PHE A 38 -0.32 -4.51 15.00
N ASP A 39 -1.08 -4.37 13.92
CA ASP A 39 -1.67 -5.49 13.19
C ASP A 39 -0.62 -6.37 12.51
N ALA A 40 0.43 -5.78 11.94
CA ALA A 40 1.54 -6.54 11.36
C ALA A 40 2.25 -7.40 12.41
N ILE A 41 2.47 -6.87 13.62
CA ILE A 41 3.05 -7.67 14.73
C ILE A 41 2.15 -8.86 15.04
N ARG A 42 0.84 -8.66 15.18
CA ARG A 42 -0.15 -9.74 15.39
C ARG A 42 -0.20 -10.71 14.21
N GLY A 43 -0.06 -10.21 12.98
CA GLY A 43 -0.02 -10.98 11.73
C GLY A 43 1.28 -11.77 11.52
N GLY A 44 2.25 -11.70 12.45
CA GLY A 44 3.46 -12.52 12.41
C GLY A 44 4.61 -11.94 11.58
N PHE A 45 4.59 -10.65 11.26
CA PHE A 45 5.74 -9.95 10.67
C PHE A 45 6.88 -9.83 11.68
N GLY A 46 8.12 -9.86 11.20
CA GLY A 46 9.32 -9.91 12.05
C GLY A 46 10.27 -8.73 11.88
N LYS A 47 10.02 -7.82 10.93
CA LYS A 47 10.83 -6.64 10.65
C LYS A 47 9.98 -5.55 10.02
N LEU A 48 10.34 -4.31 10.29
CA LEU A 48 9.79 -3.12 9.63
C LEU A 48 10.85 -2.44 8.78
N VAL A 49 10.48 -2.05 7.57
CA VAL A 49 11.29 -1.18 6.73
C VAL A 49 10.40 0.00 6.33
N PHE A 50 10.90 1.21 6.45
CA PHE A 50 10.19 2.40 5.98
C PHE A 50 10.95 3.04 4.84
N VAL A 51 10.27 3.39 3.76
CA VAL A 51 10.82 4.31 2.78
C VAL A 51 10.29 5.70 3.05
N ILE A 52 11.23 6.63 3.27
CA ILE A 52 10.95 8.04 3.54
C ILE A 52 11.80 8.93 2.64
N ARG A 53 11.53 10.23 2.65
CA ARG A 53 12.46 11.23 2.10
C ARG A 53 13.55 11.52 3.11
N LYS A 54 14.76 11.77 2.63
CA LYS A 54 15.92 12.04 3.49
C LYS A 54 15.76 13.25 4.40
N ASP A 55 15.08 14.28 3.92
CA ASP A 55 14.83 15.53 4.67
C ASP A 55 13.92 15.33 5.90
N PHE A 56 13.19 14.22 5.99
CA PHE A 56 12.36 13.88 7.15
C PHE A 56 13.01 12.89 8.12
N GLU A 57 14.25 12.47 7.89
CA GLU A 57 14.86 11.39 8.68
C GLU A 57 14.89 11.68 10.17
N GLN A 58 15.33 12.88 10.58
CA GLN A 58 15.45 13.20 11.99
C GLN A 58 14.08 13.18 12.69
N ASP A 59 13.11 13.90 12.15
CA ASP A 59 11.75 13.94 12.71
C ASP A 59 11.12 12.55 12.78
N PHE A 60 11.34 11.73 11.75
CA PHE A 60 10.79 10.38 11.68
C PHE A 60 11.41 9.46 12.74
N ARG A 61 12.73 9.54 12.94
CA ARG A 61 13.42 8.79 14.00
C ARG A 61 12.92 9.16 15.38
N GLU A 62 12.82 10.45 15.68
CA GLU A 62 12.44 10.94 17.00
C GLU A 62 10.96 10.67 17.32
N LYS A 63 10.06 10.85 16.36
CA LYS A 63 8.61 10.83 16.60
C LYS A 63 7.94 9.49 16.29
N ILE A 64 8.54 8.68 15.42
CA ILE A 64 7.93 7.45 14.91
C ILE A 64 8.71 6.22 15.36
N LEU A 65 10.02 6.14 15.05
CA LEU A 65 10.77 4.92 15.33
C LEU A 65 10.85 4.60 16.82
N SER A 66 10.96 5.62 17.68
CA SER A 66 10.99 5.45 19.13
C SER A 66 9.79 4.66 19.69
N LYS A 67 8.64 4.71 19.00
CA LYS A 67 7.45 3.95 19.40
C LYS A 67 7.60 2.45 19.22
N TYR A 68 8.43 2.02 18.26
CA TYR A 68 8.57 0.60 17.85
C TYR A 68 9.83 -0.04 18.42
N GLU A 69 10.68 0.72 19.10
CA GLU A 69 11.88 0.20 19.76
C GLU A 69 11.51 -0.88 20.77
N GLY A 70 12.15 -2.04 20.66
CA GLY A 70 11.86 -3.20 21.50
C GLY A 70 10.73 -4.12 21.02
N HIS A 71 9.94 -3.72 20.03
CA HIS A 71 8.89 -4.56 19.45
C HIS A 71 9.37 -5.32 18.21
N LEU A 72 9.97 -4.63 17.24
CA LEU A 72 10.53 -5.22 16.01
C LEU A 72 11.82 -4.49 15.61
N PRO A 73 12.75 -5.16 14.90
CA PRO A 73 13.81 -4.49 14.16
C PRO A 73 13.25 -3.52 13.13
N VAL A 74 13.79 -2.30 13.09
CA VAL A 74 13.34 -1.25 12.16
C VAL A 74 14.51 -0.73 11.35
N GLU A 75 14.29 -0.56 10.04
CA GLU A 75 15.27 -0.02 9.10
C GLU A 75 14.64 1.10 8.26
N LEU A 76 15.42 2.14 7.95
CA LEU A 76 15.02 3.22 7.05
C LEU A 76 15.73 3.10 5.72
N VAL A 77 14.98 3.28 4.64
CA VAL A 77 15.52 3.50 3.30
C VAL A 77 14.97 4.82 2.76
N PHE A 78 15.64 5.38 1.77
CA PHE A 78 15.32 6.72 1.29
C PHE A 78 14.93 6.69 -0.17
N GLN A 79 13.96 7.50 -0.53
CA GLN A 79 13.56 7.73 -1.92
C GLN A 79 13.87 9.18 -2.30
N ALA A 80 14.67 9.36 -3.35
CA ALA A 80 14.92 10.65 -3.96
C ALA A 80 14.58 10.63 -5.46
N ILE A 81 14.36 11.81 -6.04
CA ILE A 81 14.00 11.93 -7.48
C ILE A 81 15.18 11.56 -8.37
N ASP A 82 16.39 11.77 -7.89
CA ASP A 82 17.66 11.50 -8.55
C ASP A 82 18.23 10.08 -8.28
N ASP A 83 17.54 9.27 -7.48
CA ASP A 83 17.87 7.84 -7.30
C ASP A 83 17.45 7.06 -8.55
N LEU A 84 18.26 7.16 -9.61
CA LEU A 84 18.01 6.56 -10.90
C LEU A 84 19.13 5.59 -11.28
N PRO A 85 18.82 4.57 -12.11
CA PRO A 85 19.84 3.71 -12.70
C PRO A 85 20.85 4.51 -13.53
N GLU A 86 22.04 3.94 -13.68
CA GLU A 86 23.10 4.54 -14.50
C GLU A 86 22.61 4.88 -15.92
N GLY A 87 22.95 6.07 -16.40
CA GLY A 87 22.57 6.57 -17.72
C GLY A 87 21.24 7.34 -17.77
N PHE A 88 20.54 7.47 -16.65
CA PHE A 88 19.33 8.29 -16.55
C PHE A 88 19.53 9.51 -15.65
N THR A 89 18.87 10.60 -15.99
CA THR A 89 18.86 11.83 -15.21
C THR A 89 17.42 12.35 -15.10
N ALA A 90 17.04 12.81 -13.93
CA ALA A 90 15.73 13.39 -13.74
C ALA A 90 15.62 14.74 -14.46
N PRO A 91 14.46 15.07 -15.08
CA PRO A 91 14.21 16.41 -15.62
C PRO A 91 14.34 17.49 -14.53
N GLU A 92 14.89 18.64 -14.85
CA GLU A 92 15.10 19.75 -13.90
C GLU A 92 13.79 20.28 -13.29
N ASP A 93 12.69 20.19 -14.03
CA ASP A 93 11.36 20.62 -13.59
C ASP A 93 10.59 19.52 -12.83
N ARG A 94 11.16 18.30 -12.71
CA ARG A 94 10.51 17.22 -11.97
C ARG A 94 10.52 17.45 -10.47
N LYS A 95 9.33 17.55 -9.90
CA LYS A 95 9.11 17.66 -8.44
C LYS A 95 8.42 16.43 -7.84
N LYS A 96 7.85 15.59 -8.70
CA LYS A 96 7.07 14.43 -8.30
C LYS A 96 7.98 13.19 -8.19
N PRO A 97 7.86 12.38 -7.12
CA PRO A 97 8.52 11.08 -7.04
C PRO A 97 8.16 10.18 -8.25
N TRP A 98 8.97 9.17 -8.53
CA TRP A 98 8.77 8.26 -9.67
C TRP A 98 7.66 7.22 -9.46
N GLY A 99 6.89 7.30 -8.36
CA GLY A 99 5.76 6.42 -8.08
C GLY A 99 6.05 5.38 -7.01
N THR A 100 5.01 4.59 -6.68
CA THR A 100 5.05 3.64 -5.57
C THR A 100 6.04 2.50 -5.80
N ASN A 101 6.19 2.03 -7.04
CA ASN A 101 7.13 0.95 -7.30
C ASN A 101 8.59 1.40 -7.25
N HIS A 102 8.90 2.64 -7.58
CA HIS A 102 10.22 3.21 -7.34
C HIS A 102 10.54 3.29 -5.83
N ALA A 103 9.54 3.62 -5.01
CA ALA A 103 9.72 3.56 -3.56
C ALA A 103 10.02 2.13 -3.08
N VAL A 104 9.34 1.12 -3.66
CA VAL A 104 9.64 -0.31 -3.35
C VAL A 104 11.08 -0.67 -3.72
N LEU A 105 11.60 -0.21 -4.85
CA LEU A 105 12.99 -0.48 -5.26
C LEU A 105 14.03 -0.04 -4.23
N MET A 106 13.76 1.00 -3.45
CA MET A 106 14.66 1.47 -2.39
C MET A 106 14.87 0.40 -1.30
N GLY A 107 13.96 -0.55 -1.16
CA GLY A 107 14.06 -1.66 -0.21
C GLY A 107 14.98 -2.81 -0.65
N LYS A 108 15.47 -2.85 -1.89
CA LYS A 108 16.23 -3.96 -2.49
C LYS A 108 17.41 -4.43 -1.64
N ASN A 109 18.12 -3.50 -1.02
CA ASN A 109 19.30 -3.83 -0.21
C ASN A 109 18.95 -4.19 1.23
N ALA A 110 17.85 -3.66 1.75
CA ALA A 110 17.38 -3.85 3.13
C ALA A 110 16.56 -5.13 3.32
N ILE A 111 15.84 -5.59 2.29
CA ILE A 111 14.89 -6.69 2.36
C ILE A 111 15.40 -7.89 1.55
N LYS A 112 15.60 -9.02 2.22
CA LYS A 112 16.07 -10.28 1.59
C LYS A 112 15.09 -11.44 1.81
N GLU A 113 14.14 -11.27 2.70
CA GLU A 113 13.04 -12.17 3.04
C GLU A 113 11.76 -11.81 2.28
N PRO A 114 10.74 -12.72 2.21
CA PRO A 114 9.40 -12.35 1.73
C PRO A 114 8.87 -11.12 2.48
N PHE A 115 8.15 -10.26 1.78
CA PHE A 115 7.73 -8.98 2.36
C PHE A 115 6.36 -8.53 1.86
N ALA A 116 5.70 -7.71 2.65
CA ALA A 116 4.50 -7.00 2.23
C ALA A 116 4.74 -5.50 2.14
N VAL A 117 4.02 -4.86 1.24
CA VAL A 117 4.06 -3.41 1.02
C VAL A 117 2.70 -2.81 1.36
N ILE A 118 2.71 -1.70 2.10
CA ILE A 118 1.52 -0.89 2.42
C ILE A 118 1.81 0.60 2.29
N ASN A 119 0.76 1.40 2.16
CA ASN A 119 0.84 2.85 2.32
C ASN A 119 0.83 3.22 3.81
N ALA A 120 1.55 4.25 4.20
CA ALA A 120 1.64 4.72 5.58
C ALA A 120 0.37 5.47 6.07
N ASP A 121 -0.49 5.90 5.17
CA ASP A 121 -1.65 6.76 5.45
C ASP A 121 -3.00 6.06 5.28
N ASP A 122 -2.99 4.73 5.15
CA ASP A 122 -4.16 3.89 4.99
C ASP A 122 -4.36 2.97 6.21
N PHE A 123 -5.62 2.82 6.63
CA PHE A 123 -6.01 1.82 7.62
C PHE A 123 -6.50 0.56 6.90
N TYR A 124 -5.85 -0.56 7.17
CA TYR A 124 -6.12 -1.84 6.49
C TYR A 124 -6.93 -2.83 7.33
N GLY A 125 -6.85 -2.71 8.67
CA GLY A 125 -7.53 -3.59 9.61
C GLY A 125 -6.85 -4.94 9.82
N ARG A 126 -7.13 -5.54 10.96
CA ARG A 126 -6.46 -6.74 11.48
C ARG A 126 -6.48 -7.93 10.52
N ASP A 127 -7.66 -8.30 10.01
CA ASP A 127 -7.82 -9.49 9.16
C ASP A 127 -6.96 -9.41 7.88
N ALA A 128 -6.79 -8.21 7.31
CA ALA A 128 -5.92 -8.00 6.15
C ALA A 128 -4.45 -8.34 6.45
N PHE A 129 -3.94 -8.00 7.64
CA PHE A 129 -2.59 -8.37 8.06
C PHE A 129 -2.47 -9.85 8.41
N GLU A 130 -3.52 -10.46 9.01
CA GLU A 130 -3.54 -11.89 9.34
C GLU A 130 -3.49 -12.74 8.06
N VAL A 131 -4.31 -12.44 7.03
CA VAL A 131 -4.30 -13.20 5.77
C VAL A 131 -2.99 -13.03 5.00
N MET A 132 -2.45 -11.82 4.94
CA MET A 132 -1.17 -11.54 4.28
C MET A 132 0.00 -12.19 5.04
N GLY A 133 0.04 -12.01 6.36
CA GLY A 133 1.10 -12.58 7.20
C GLY A 133 1.09 -14.12 7.16
N LYS A 134 -0.09 -14.74 7.18
CA LYS A 134 -0.22 -16.18 7.01
C LYS A 134 0.35 -16.63 5.66
N TRP A 135 -0.08 -16.00 4.57
CA TRP A 135 0.37 -16.34 3.22
C TRP A 135 1.91 -16.24 3.09
N LEU A 136 2.51 -15.14 3.57
CA LEU A 136 3.97 -14.95 3.52
C LEU A 136 4.74 -15.95 4.37
N ASN A 137 4.24 -16.32 5.56
CA ASN A 137 4.88 -17.28 6.46
C ASN A 137 4.75 -18.74 5.97
N GLU A 138 3.73 -19.06 5.15
CA GLU A 138 3.51 -20.37 4.56
C GLU A 138 4.26 -20.59 3.23
N LEU A 139 4.92 -19.55 2.70
CA LEU A 139 5.75 -19.71 1.50
C LEU A 139 6.89 -20.68 1.76
N PRO A 140 7.08 -21.71 0.89
CA PRO A 140 8.25 -22.56 0.94
C PRO A 140 9.55 -21.76 0.87
N GLU A 141 10.58 -22.23 1.54
CA GLU A 141 11.90 -21.59 1.50
C GLU A 141 12.42 -21.53 0.06
N GLY A 142 12.94 -20.38 -0.35
CA GLY A 142 13.44 -20.15 -1.71
C GLY A 142 12.35 -19.94 -2.76
N SER A 143 11.08 -19.77 -2.36
CA SER A 143 10.00 -19.40 -3.28
C SER A 143 10.36 -18.18 -4.12
N LYS A 144 10.01 -18.25 -5.40
CA LYS A 144 10.19 -17.18 -6.39
C LYS A 144 8.95 -17.03 -7.24
N ASP A 145 8.80 -15.86 -7.86
CA ASP A 145 7.75 -15.58 -8.85
C ASP A 145 6.33 -15.77 -8.27
N ARG A 146 6.21 -15.69 -6.95
CA ARG A 146 4.95 -15.84 -6.22
C ARG A 146 4.64 -14.56 -5.48
N TYR A 147 3.58 -13.93 -5.88
CA TYR A 147 3.11 -12.68 -5.31
C TYR A 147 1.67 -12.82 -4.84
N SER A 148 1.24 -11.89 -4.01
CA SER A 148 -0.14 -11.80 -3.55
C SER A 148 -0.57 -10.36 -3.38
N MET A 149 -1.85 -10.16 -3.27
CA MET A 149 -2.43 -8.89 -2.87
C MET A 149 -3.63 -9.14 -1.95
N VAL A 150 -3.89 -8.22 -1.04
CA VAL A 150 -5.15 -8.23 -0.29
C VAL A 150 -6.22 -7.59 -1.15
N GLY A 151 -7.21 -8.39 -1.53
CA GLY A 151 -8.40 -7.96 -2.26
C GLY A 151 -9.46 -7.48 -1.28
N PHE A 152 -9.58 -6.17 -1.08
CA PHE A 152 -10.65 -5.60 -0.27
C PHE A 152 -11.97 -5.65 -1.03
N ARG A 153 -13.06 -5.95 -0.34
CA ARG A 153 -14.39 -5.88 -0.96
C ARG A 153 -14.73 -4.43 -1.24
N VAL A 154 -15.17 -4.11 -2.45
CA VAL A 154 -15.42 -2.72 -2.87
C VAL A 154 -16.38 -2.01 -1.91
N CYS A 155 -17.40 -2.70 -1.38
CA CYS A 155 -18.34 -2.16 -0.39
C CYS A 155 -17.66 -1.67 0.90
N ASN A 156 -16.48 -2.23 1.24
CA ASN A 156 -15.69 -1.88 2.42
C ASN A 156 -14.68 -0.76 2.16
N THR A 157 -14.69 -0.13 0.98
CA THR A 157 -13.71 0.89 0.58
C THR A 157 -14.35 2.18 0.06
N LEU A 158 -15.67 2.30 0.15
CA LEU A 158 -16.40 3.48 -0.30
C LEU A 158 -16.23 4.64 0.66
N SER A 159 -16.41 5.85 0.15
CA SER A 159 -16.53 7.08 0.95
C SER A 159 -18.00 7.49 1.08
N GLU A 160 -18.36 8.01 2.25
CA GLU A 160 -19.67 8.64 2.46
C GLU A 160 -19.73 10.05 1.87
N ASN A 161 -18.57 10.64 1.59
CA ASN A 161 -18.40 12.04 1.17
C ASN A 161 -18.28 12.21 -0.36
N GLY A 162 -18.40 11.14 -1.13
CA GLY A 162 -18.34 11.22 -2.59
C GLY A 162 -17.85 9.93 -3.26
N SER A 163 -17.60 10.03 -4.56
CA SER A 163 -17.07 8.94 -5.34
C SER A 163 -15.59 8.66 -5.05
N VAL A 164 -15.17 7.42 -5.27
CA VAL A 164 -13.77 6.98 -5.11
C VAL A 164 -13.25 6.38 -6.42
N ALA A 165 -11.92 6.33 -6.57
CA ALA A 165 -11.26 5.58 -7.62
C ALA A 165 -10.60 4.33 -7.03
N ARG A 166 -10.77 3.16 -7.69
CA ARG A 166 -10.21 1.88 -7.23
C ARG A 166 -9.72 1.03 -8.40
N GLY A 167 -8.63 0.33 -8.19
CA GLY A 167 -8.22 -0.77 -9.06
C GLY A 167 -9.10 -1.99 -8.82
N VAL A 168 -10.14 -2.17 -9.64
CA VAL A 168 -11.00 -3.35 -9.58
C VAL A 168 -10.24 -4.54 -10.12
N CYS A 169 -10.13 -5.60 -9.33
CA CYS A 169 -9.32 -6.77 -9.64
C CYS A 169 -10.18 -7.85 -10.31
N GLU A 170 -9.67 -8.41 -11.38
CA GLU A 170 -10.17 -9.62 -12.01
C GLU A 170 -9.35 -10.82 -11.54
N LYS A 171 -10.02 -11.93 -11.22
CA LYS A 171 -9.37 -13.16 -10.77
C LYS A 171 -10.04 -14.39 -11.36
N ASN A 172 -9.26 -15.46 -11.53
CA ASN A 172 -9.79 -16.75 -11.94
C ASN A 172 -10.33 -17.57 -10.74
N ASP A 173 -10.88 -18.76 -11.02
CA ASP A 173 -11.46 -19.65 -10.01
C ASP A 173 -10.45 -20.15 -8.96
N ALA A 174 -9.16 -20.08 -9.25
CA ALA A 174 -8.08 -20.40 -8.31
C ALA A 174 -7.61 -19.17 -7.49
N ASN A 175 -8.37 -18.06 -7.50
CA ASN A 175 -8.05 -16.78 -6.89
C ASN A 175 -6.76 -16.13 -7.42
N MET A 176 -6.26 -16.51 -8.58
CA MET A 176 -5.11 -15.84 -9.20
C MET A 176 -5.57 -14.57 -9.93
N LEU A 177 -4.88 -13.47 -9.66
CA LEU A 177 -5.11 -12.19 -10.31
C LEU A 177 -4.88 -12.33 -11.82
N THR A 178 -5.83 -11.88 -12.62
CA THR A 178 -5.75 -11.87 -14.09
C THR A 178 -5.69 -10.46 -14.67
N GLY A 179 -6.06 -9.46 -13.89
CA GLY A 179 -5.98 -8.06 -14.29
C GLY A 179 -6.42 -7.11 -13.18
N VAL A 180 -6.00 -5.87 -13.30
CA VAL A 180 -6.45 -4.76 -12.46
C VAL A 180 -6.91 -3.62 -13.36
N VAL A 181 -8.16 -3.22 -13.24
CA VAL A 181 -8.72 -2.13 -14.04
C VAL A 181 -9.07 -0.97 -13.14
N GLU A 182 -8.38 0.15 -13.34
CA GLU A 182 -8.72 1.38 -12.60
C GLU A 182 -10.12 1.86 -13.00
N ARG A 183 -11.00 1.97 -12.02
CA ARG A 183 -12.35 2.52 -12.17
C ARG A 183 -12.44 3.79 -11.35
N THR A 184 -12.85 4.85 -11.99
CA THR A 184 -13.09 6.15 -11.36
C THR A 184 -14.57 6.35 -11.08
N GLU A 185 -14.89 7.32 -10.21
CA GLU A 185 -16.26 7.65 -9.85
C GLU A 185 -17.10 6.46 -9.33
N ILE A 186 -16.48 5.57 -8.51
CA ILE A 186 -17.23 4.49 -7.85
C ILE A 186 -18.00 5.08 -6.68
N MET A 187 -19.31 4.81 -6.64
CA MET A 187 -20.19 5.24 -5.55
C MET A 187 -21.49 4.42 -5.53
N ARG A 188 -22.32 4.62 -4.52
CA ARG A 188 -23.67 4.05 -4.49
C ARG A 188 -24.64 4.91 -5.32
N VAL A 189 -25.31 4.26 -6.27
CA VAL A 189 -26.36 4.83 -7.10
C VAL A 189 -27.60 3.93 -6.97
N ASP A 190 -28.71 4.43 -6.49
CA ASP A 190 -29.95 3.68 -6.24
C ASP A 190 -29.75 2.39 -5.42
N GLY A 191 -28.86 2.46 -4.43
CA GLY A 191 -28.53 1.34 -3.52
C GLY A 191 -27.49 0.35 -4.04
N LYS A 192 -27.08 0.42 -5.30
CA LYS A 192 -26.07 -0.42 -5.94
C LYS A 192 -24.72 0.30 -6.03
N ILE A 193 -23.62 -0.44 -5.98
CA ILE A 193 -22.30 0.11 -6.26
C ILE A 193 -22.11 0.19 -7.77
N CYS A 194 -21.80 1.39 -8.26
CA CYS A 194 -21.58 1.62 -9.68
C CYS A 194 -20.34 2.47 -9.92
N TYR A 195 -19.73 2.32 -11.09
CA TYR A 195 -18.76 3.27 -11.61
C TYR A 195 -19.27 3.89 -12.90
N LYS A 196 -18.70 5.02 -13.28
CA LYS A 196 -19.07 5.70 -14.51
C LYS A 196 -18.12 5.27 -15.63
N ASP A 197 -18.67 4.80 -16.74
CA ASP A 197 -17.89 4.44 -17.92
C ASP A 197 -17.48 5.67 -18.74
N GLU A 198 -16.71 5.46 -19.82
CA GLU A 198 -16.24 6.51 -20.72
C GLU A 198 -17.38 7.28 -21.42
N ASN A 199 -18.55 6.67 -21.55
CA ASN A 199 -19.74 7.27 -22.14
C ASN A 199 -20.64 7.97 -21.11
N GLY A 200 -20.25 7.95 -19.83
CA GLY A 200 -21.00 8.53 -18.73
C GLY A 200 -22.15 7.65 -18.21
N ALA A 201 -22.23 6.38 -18.62
CA ALA A 201 -23.21 5.44 -18.12
C ALA A 201 -22.76 4.82 -16.79
N TRP A 202 -23.71 4.60 -15.88
CA TRP A 202 -23.48 3.90 -14.63
C TRP A 202 -23.48 2.39 -14.86
N ILE A 203 -22.35 1.75 -14.54
CA ILE A 203 -22.14 0.31 -14.66
C ILE A 203 -22.03 -0.27 -13.25
N GLU A 204 -22.86 -1.28 -12.95
CA GLU A 204 -22.88 -1.95 -11.66
C GLU A 204 -21.59 -2.75 -11.40
N VAL A 205 -21.10 -2.69 -10.17
CA VAL A 205 -20.01 -3.51 -9.63
C VAL A 205 -20.55 -4.36 -8.50
N GLU A 206 -20.20 -5.63 -8.46
CA GLU A 206 -20.64 -6.51 -7.38
C GLU A 206 -20.14 -6.02 -6.02
N GLU A 207 -20.99 -6.08 -4.98
CA GLU A 207 -20.68 -5.62 -3.60
C GLU A 207 -19.34 -6.17 -3.06
N ASN A 208 -19.01 -7.40 -3.40
CA ASN A 208 -17.81 -8.09 -2.93
C ASN A 208 -16.70 -8.15 -4.00
N ALA A 209 -16.82 -7.39 -5.09
CA ALA A 209 -15.73 -7.34 -6.07
C ALA A 209 -14.42 -6.93 -5.39
N PRO A 210 -13.30 -7.67 -5.61
CA PRO A 210 -12.04 -7.35 -5.00
C PRO A 210 -11.44 -6.09 -5.62
N VAL A 211 -10.96 -5.19 -4.78
CA VAL A 211 -10.25 -3.98 -5.19
C VAL A 211 -8.88 -3.90 -4.53
N SER A 212 -7.91 -3.35 -5.24
CA SER A 212 -6.58 -3.09 -4.71
C SER A 212 -6.58 -1.80 -3.89
N MET A 213 -6.08 -1.92 -2.65
CA MET A 213 -5.79 -0.79 -1.76
C MET A 213 -4.27 -0.67 -1.52
N ASN A 214 -3.47 -1.13 -2.46
CA ASN A 214 -2.00 -1.11 -2.44
C ASN A 214 -1.38 -1.93 -1.29
N PHE A 215 -2.03 -3.03 -0.90
CA PHE A 215 -1.48 -4.00 0.04
C PHE A 215 -1.02 -5.25 -0.73
N TRP A 216 0.29 -5.35 -0.96
CA TRP A 216 0.91 -6.35 -1.80
C TRP A 216 1.87 -7.24 -1.01
N GLY A 217 2.00 -8.51 -1.38
CA GLY A 217 2.97 -9.46 -0.85
C GLY A 217 3.89 -9.99 -1.93
N PHE A 218 5.18 -10.08 -1.65
CA PHE A 218 6.22 -10.40 -2.62
C PHE A 218 7.24 -11.39 -2.09
N THR A 219 7.77 -12.23 -3.00
CA THR A 219 9.06 -12.87 -2.84
C THR A 219 10.19 -11.92 -3.28
N PRO A 220 11.42 -12.02 -2.73
CA PRO A 220 12.48 -11.02 -2.95
C PRO A 220 12.96 -10.84 -4.40
N ASP A 221 12.71 -11.84 -5.27
CA ASP A 221 12.99 -11.75 -6.70
C ASP A 221 12.23 -10.62 -7.41
N TYR A 222 11.13 -10.14 -6.82
CA TYR A 222 10.38 -8.99 -7.30
C TYR A 222 11.26 -7.77 -7.56
N PHE A 223 12.27 -7.54 -6.73
CA PHE A 223 13.18 -6.40 -6.90
C PHE A 223 13.94 -6.45 -8.23
N ASN A 224 14.31 -7.63 -8.71
CA ASN A 224 15.05 -7.77 -9.97
C ASN A 224 14.15 -7.43 -11.17
N TYR A 225 12.94 -8.01 -11.20
CA TYR A 225 11.96 -7.69 -12.24
C TYR A 225 11.56 -6.21 -12.22
N SER A 226 11.35 -5.66 -11.03
CA SER A 226 10.98 -4.27 -10.84
C SER A 226 12.07 -3.32 -11.36
N GLU A 227 13.36 -3.63 -11.12
CA GLU A 227 14.49 -2.84 -11.63
C GLU A 227 14.59 -2.87 -13.17
N GLU A 228 14.47 -4.06 -13.78
CA GLU A 228 14.46 -4.21 -15.23
C GLU A 228 13.30 -3.42 -15.88
N LEU A 229 12.10 -3.52 -15.30
CA LEU A 229 10.93 -2.80 -15.79
C LEU A 229 11.03 -1.29 -15.55
N PHE A 230 11.68 -0.85 -14.47
CA PHE A 230 11.93 0.57 -14.22
C PHE A 230 12.87 1.17 -15.27
N ILE A 231 13.95 0.46 -15.63
CA ILE A 231 14.85 0.87 -16.73
C ILE A 231 14.06 1.01 -18.05
N SER A 232 13.19 0.05 -18.34
CA SER A 232 12.34 0.11 -19.55
C SER A 232 11.36 1.27 -19.50
N PHE A 233 10.73 1.50 -18.36
CA PHE A 233 9.84 2.63 -18.12
C PHE A 233 10.56 3.98 -18.34
N LEU A 234 11.78 4.13 -17.82
CA LEU A 234 12.54 5.36 -17.94
C LEU A 234 12.94 5.66 -19.41
N LYS A 235 13.24 4.65 -20.21
CA LYS A 235 13.54 4.86 -21.65
C LYS A 235 12.42 5.58 -22.39
N GLU A 236 11.18 5.34 -22.00
CA GLU A 236 9.99 5.90 -22.64
C GLU A 236 9.47 7.16 -21.94
N ASN A 237 9.65 7.23 -20.61
CA ASN A 237 8.93 8.18 -19.77
C ASN A 237 9.83 9.16 -18.99
N ALA A 238 11.17 9.06 -19.09
CA ALA A 238 12.07 9.89 -18.27
C ALA A 238 11.88 11.40 -18.53
N SER A 239 11.53 11.80 -19.76
CA SER A 239 11.30 13.19 -20.12
C SER A 239 9.97 13.77 -19.64
N ASN A 240 9.04 12.92 -19.18
CA ASN A 240 7.74 13.37 -18.67
C ASN A 240 7.81 13.61 -17.15
N PRO A 241 7.78 14.87 -16.66
CA PRO A 241 7.93 15.17 -15.23
C PRO A 241 6.75 14.70 -14.36
N LYS A 242 5.67 14.20 -14.97
CA LYS A 242 4.48 13.70 -14.28
C LYS A 242 4.32 12.19 -14.31
N SER A 243 5.14 11.48 -15.10
CA SER A 243 5.05 10.01 -15.19
C SER A 243 5.33 9.35 -13.86
N GLU A 244 4.63 8.25 -13.56
CA GLU A 244 4.79 7.47 -12.34
C GLU A 244 4.85 5.98 -12.65
N PHE A 245 5.78 5.31 -12.00
CA PHE A 245 5.97 3.88 -12.07
C PHE A 245 5.30 3.21 -10.87
N PHE A 246 4.12 2.66 -11.09
CA PHE A 246 3.27 2.07 -10.05
C PHE A 246 3.46 0.57 -9.91
N ILE A 247 3.20 0.03 -8.71
CA ILE A 247 3.23 -1.42 -8.42
C ILE A 247 2.31 -2.20 -9.38
N PRO A 248 1.04 -1.81 -9.62
CA PRO A 248 0.17 -2.56 -10.53
C PRO A 248 0.72 -2.71 -11.94
N LEU A 249 1.48 -1.73 -12.47
CA LEU A 249 2.11 -1.84 -13.80
C LEU A 249 3.11 -2.99 -13.87
N VAL A 250 3.88 -3.19 -12.82
CA VAL A 250 4.86 -4.27 -12.73
C VAL A 250 4.15 -5.61 -12.63
N ILE A 251 3.17 -5.72 -11.73
CA ILE A 251 2.39 -6.95 -11.54
C ILE A 251 1.68 -7.35 -12.82
N ASP A 252 0.97 -6.41 -13.46
CA ASP A 252 0.27 -6.66 -14.72
C ASP A 252 1.22 -7.16 -15.82
N ASN A 253 2.39 -6.53 -15.96
CA ASN A 253 3.41 -6.99 -16.89
C ASN A 253 3.86 -8.43 -16.60
N LEU A 254 4.13 -8.75 -15.34
CA LEU A 254 4.66 -10.06 -14.96
C LEU A 254 3.62 -11.19 -15.10
N ILE A 255 2.37 -10.97 -14.72
CA ILE A 255 1.32 -11.97 -14.85
C ILE A 255 0.94 -12.20 -16.32
N ASN A 256 0.81 -11.14 -17.12
CA ASN A 256 0.44 -11.24 -18.54
C ASN A 256 1.55 -11.90 -19.39
N ASN A 257 2.81 -11.78 -18.98
CA ASN A 257 3.94 -12.47 -19.63
C ASN A 257 4.26 -13.85 -19.04
N GLY A 258 3.45 -14.34 -18.09
CA GLY A 258 3.63 -15.64 -17.46
C GLY A 258 4.92 -15.77 -16.64
N LYS A 259 5.51 -14.66 -16.21
CA LYS A 259 6.75 -14.62 -15.41
C LYS A 259 6.50 -14.82 -13.93
N ALA A 260 5.31 -14.46 -13.45
CA ALA A 260 4.93 -14.61 -12.05
C ALA A 260 3.43 -14.87 -11.90
N THR A 261 3.05 -15.30 -10.71
CA THR A 261 1.66 -15.42 -10.29
C THR A 261 1.37 -14.46 -9.14
N CYS A 262 0.13 -13.97 -9.07
CA CYS A 262 -0.32 -13.12 -7.98
C CYS A 262 -1.65 -13.66 -7.44
N GLU A 263 -1.69 -14.05 -6.16
CA GLU A 263 -2.88 -14.55 -5.50
C GLU A 263 -3.67 -13.40 -4.86
N VAL A 264 -4.98 -13.38 -5.06
CA VAL A 264 -5.90 -12.42 -4.43
C VAL A 264 -6.37 -13.00 -3.11
N LEU A 265 -5.93 -12.43 -2.01
CA LEU A 265 -6.32 -12.83 -0.65
C LEU A 265 -7.59 -12.05 -0.25
N ASP A 266 -8.68 -12.76 0.00
CA ASP A 266 -9.92 -12.12 0.48
C ASP A 266 -9.77 -11.65 1.92
N THR A 267 -10.33 -10.49 2.24
CA THR A 267 -10.39 -9.96 3.59
C THR A 267 -11.77 -9.42 3.92
N THR A 268 -12.16 -9.56 5.19
CA THR A 268 -13.35 -8.95 5.74
C THR A 268 -13.11 -7.54 6.29
N SER A 269 -11.85 -7.11 6.36
CA SER A 269 -11.48 -5.79 6.87
C SER A 269 -12.15 -4.66 6.10
N LYS A 270 -12.43 -3.58 6.81
CA LYS A 270 -12.86 -2.30 6.23
C LYS A 270 -11.64 -1.41 6.09
N TRP A 271 -11.40 -0.96 4.87
CA TRP A 271 -10.39 0.05 4.60
C TRP A 271 -10.97 1.45 4.84
N PHE A 272 -10.16 2.32 5.42
CA PHE A 272 -10.41 3.75 5.44
C PHE A 272 -9.09 4.54 5.51
N GLY A 273 -9.16 5.81 5.16
CA GLY A 273 -8.02 6.72 5.23
C GLY A 273 -8.51 8.17 5.37
N VAL A 274 -7.61 9.08 5.67
CA VAL A 274 -7.88 10.51 5.68
C VAL A 274 -7.50 11.07 4.32
N THR A 275 -8.46 11.14 3.41
CA THR A 275 -8.25 11.71 2.06
C THR A 275 -8.46 13.22 2.08
N TYR A 276 -9.47 13.68 2.79
CA TYR A 276 -9.84 15.07 2.98
C TYR A 276 -9.80 15.43 4.46
N ALA A 277 -9.68 16.73 4.77
CA ALA A 277 -9.69 17.20 6.15
C ALA A 277 -10.97 16.80 6.89
N ASP A 278 -12.10 16.79 6.18
CA ASP A 278 -13.41 16.40 6.71
C ASP A 278 -13.52 14.92 7.06
N ASP A 279 -12.66 14.05 6.49
CA ASP A 279 -12.63 12.62 6.83
C ASP A 279 -12.00 12.36 8.21
N ARG A 280 -11.28 13.34 8.77
CA ARG A 280 -10.51 13.17 10.01
C ARG A 280 -11.39 12.71 11.19
N GLN A 281 -12.49 13.43 11.44
CA GLN A 281 -13.37 13.09 12.56
C GLN A 281 -14.01 11.72 12.37
N ALA A 282 -14.48 11.40 11.18
CA ALA A 282 -15.05 10.10 10.87
C ALA A 282 -14.02 8.96 11.06
N THR A 283 -12.75 9.22 10.76
CA THR A 283 -11.65 8.26 11.00
C THR A 283 -11.39 8.07 12.48
N VAL A 284 -11.35 9.14 13.27
CA VAL A 284 -11.24 9.08 14.75
C VAL A 284 -12.39 8.25 15.34
N ASP A 285 -13.62 8.52 14.93
CA ASP A 285 -14.82 7.83 15.43
C ASP A 285 -14.77 6.33 15.09
N LYS A 286 -14.31 5.97 13.89
CA LYS A 286 -14.11 4.55 13.50
C LYS A 286 -13.06 3.87 14.37
N ILE A 287 -11.92 4.52 14.63
CA ILE A 287 -10.87 3.98 15.50
C ILE A 287 -11.41 3.77 16.93
N LEU A 288 -12.09 4.74 17.49
CA LEU A 288 -12.70 4.63 18.82
C LEU A 288 -13.69 3.47 18.88
N SER A 289 -14.54 3.32 17.86
CA SER A 289 -15.49 2.19 17.79
C SER A 289 -14.78 0.84 17.75
N LEU A 290 -13.61 0.73 17.09
CA LEU A 290 -12.82 -0.51 17.08
C LEU A 290 -12.18 -0.79 18.45
N ILE A 291 -11.77 0.25 19.17
CA ILE A 291 -11.26 0.12 20.55
C ILE A 291 -12.39 -0.31 21.49
N GLU A 292 -13.57 0.31 21.41
CA GLU A 292 -14.75 -0.06 22.20
C GLU A 292 -15.21 -1.49 21.93
N ALA A 293 -15.09 -1.95 20.68
CA ALA A 293 -15.36 -3.34 20.29
C ALA A 293 -14.29 -4.35 20.78
N GLY A 294 -13.19 -3.87 21.38
CA GLY A 294 -12.10 -4.72 21.86
C GLY A 294 -11.15 -5.22 20.75
N GLU A 295 -11.23 -4.66 19.54
CA GLU A 295 -10.34 -5.00 18.43
C GLU A 295 -8.92 -4.49 18.69
N TYR A 296 -8.80 -3.30 19.29
CA TYR A 296 -7.54 -2.69 19.70
C TYR A 296 -7.56 -2.34 21.19
N PRO A 297 -6.40 -2.42 21.88
CA PRO A 297 -6.27 -1.87 23.22
C PRO A 297 -6.34 -0.33 23.17
N ASN A 298 -6.65 0.29 24.31
CA ASN A 298 -6.69 1.76 24.41
C ASN A 298 -5.32 2.41 24.13
N LYS A 299 -4.22 1.69 24.36
CA LYS A 299 -2.85 2.08 24.05
C LYS A 299 -2.15 0.92 23.31
N LEU A 300 -1.55 1.19 22.13
CA LEU A 300 -0.99 0.15 21.27
C LEU A 300 0.41 -0.32 21.71
N PHE A 301 1.27 0.61 22.15
CA PHE A 301 2.67 0.39 22.51
C PHE A 301 3.04 1.00 23.87
#